data_2ad91f7be181226873d675cfae7d1fbb
#
_entry.id   2ad91f7be181226873d675cfae7d1fbb
#
_cell.length_a   1.000
_cell.length_b   1.000
_cell.length_c   1.000
_cell.angle_alpha   90.00
_cell.angle_beta   90.00
_cell.angle_gamma   90.00
#
_symmetry.space_group_name_H-M   'P 1'
#
loop_
_entity.id
_entity.type
_entity.pdbx_description
1 polymer ?
#
loop_
_entity_poly.entity_id
_entity_poly.type
_entity_poly.pdbx_seq_one_letter_code
_entity_poly.pdbx_strand_id
1 'polypeptide(L)'
;MSVEIEGMKALIQKLQRAYDDETLIRLQDKALKKGAKYFVSVLKLEFELFRDTGASIEEVSITDPYFIHGNIRMIKVYWEGPQHRRSIIHINEWGSVINPNPRGKGAIARTMRITKEPYRQIVKNDLEGGLR
;
A
#
# COMPACT_ATOMS: atom_id res chain seq x y z
N MET A 1 -6.42 -3.66 5.20
CA MET A 1 -5.65 -2.98 6.25
C MET A 1 -5.82 -1.49 6.11
N SER A 2 -6.16 -0.82 7.15
CA SER A 2 -6.22 0.64 7.19
C SER A 2 -5.07 1.17 8.05
N VAL A 3 -4.47 2.26 7.62
CA VAL A 3 -3.44 2.97 8.36
C VAL A 3 -4.01 4.32 8.75
N GLU A 4 -4.24 4.52 10.04
CA GLU A 4 -4.61 5.84 10.56
C GLU A 4 -3.35 6.66 10.77
N ILE A 5 -3.37 7.91 10.32
CA ILE A 5 -2.24 8.83 10.42
C ILE A 5 -2.59 9.91 11.44
N GLU A 6 -1.79 10.00 12.50
CA GLU A 6 -1.97 11.01 13.52
C GLU A 6 -1.87 12.42 12.92
N GLY A 7 -2.83 13.26 13.26
CA GLY A 7 -2.94 14.61 12.70
C GLY A 7 -3.54 14.67 11.30
N MET A 8 -3.84 13.56 10.68
CA MET A 8 -4.39 13.53 9.32
C MET A 8 -5.78 14.16 9.25
N LYS A 9 -6.62 13.91 10.25
CA LYS A 9 -7.97 14.49 10.29
C LYS A 9 -7.93 16.03 10.28
N ALA A 10 -7.05 16.63 11.07
CA ALA A 10 -6.88 18.07 11.12
C ALA A 10 -6.35 18.62 9.79
N LEU A 11 -5.40 17.90 9.16
CA LEU A 11 -4.86 18.27 7.86
C LEU A 11 -5.92 18.22 6.78
N ILE A 12 -6.72 17.16 6.73
CA ILE A 12 -7.81 17.03 5.76
C ILE A 12 -8.84 18.15 5.95
N GLN A 13 -9.16 18.51 7.18
CA GLN A 13 -10.07 19.62 7.45
C GLN A 13 -9.54 20.96 6.93
N LYS A 14 -8.25 21.21 7.07
CA LYS A 14 -7.61 22.41 6.50
C LYS A 14 -7.69 22.41 4.98
N LEU A 15 -7.44 21.26 4.35
CA LEU A 15 -7.54 21.12 2.90
C LEU A 15 -8.98 21.31 2.41
N GLN A 16 -9.96 20.79 3.16
CA GLN A 16 -11.39 20.96 2.83
C GLN A 16 -11.82 22.42 2.86
N ARG A 17 -11.21 23.24 3.71
CA ARG A 17 -11.48 24.68 3.77
C ARG A 17 -10.81 25.45 2.64
N ALA A 18 -9.66 24.95 2.17
CA ALA A 18 -8.85 25.64 1.16
C ALA A 18 -9.27 25.29 -0.27
N TYR A 19 -9.79 24.10 -0.49
CA TYR A 19 -10.05 23.54 -1.83
C TYR A 19 -11.45 22.95 -1.94
N ASP A 20 -11.96 22.88 -3.19
CA ASP A 20 -13.19 22.14 -3.49
C ASP A 20 -12.97 20.64 -3.40
N ASP A 21 -14.05 19.86 -3.45
CA ASP A 21 -14.01 18.41 -3.32
C ASP A 21 -13.19 17.75 -4.43
N GLU A 22 -13.31 18.23 -5.66
CA GLU A 22 -12.58 17.66 -6.80
C GLU A 22 -11.07 17.85 -6.65
N THR A 23 -10.63 19.04 -6.25
CA THR A 23 -9.23 19.33 -6.01
C THR A 23 -8.70 18.52 -4.83
N LEU A 24 -9.49 18.40 -3.77
CA LEU A 24 -9.13 17.60 -2.60
C LEU A 24 -8.93 16.12 -2.98
N ILE A 25 -9.83 15.55 -3.79
CA ILE A 25 -9.69 14.16 -4.26
C ILE A 25 -8.38 13.99 -5.04
N ARG A 26 -8.06 14.92 -5.93
CA ARG A 26 -6.80 14.86 -6.70
C ARG A 26 -5.57 14.89 -5.80
N LEU A 27 -5.58 15.72 -4.76
CA LEU A 27 -4.49 15.80 -3.80
C LEU A 27 -4.34 14.50 -3.01
N GLN A 28 -5.45 13.94 -2.57
CA GLN A 28 -5.45 12.64 -1.87
C GLN A 28 -4.96 11.52 -2.78
N ASP A 29 -5.42 11.46 -4.02
CA ASP A 29 -5.02 10.43 -4.98
C ASP A 29 -3.52 10.49 -5.26
N LYS A 30 -2.97 11.69 -5.43
CA LYS A 30 -1.53 11.87 -5.64
C LYS A 30 -0.73 11.37 -4.44
N ALA A 31 -1.16 11.72 -3.23
CA ALA A 31 -0.48 11.30 -2.00
C ALA A 31 -0.55 9.77 -1.82
N LEU A 32 -1.72 9.17 -2.04
CA LEU A 32 -1.91 7.73 -1.95
C LEU A 32 -1.07 6.96 -2.97
N LYS A 33 -1.01 7.43 -4.22
CA LYS A 33 -0.18 6.81 -5.26
C LYS A 33 1.29 6.83 -4.88
N LYS A 34 1.75 7.94 -4.33
CA LYS A 34 3.14 8.08 -3.88
C LYS A 34 3.47 7.10 -2.76
N GLY A 35 2.58 7.01 -1.77
CA GLY A 35 2.71 6.05 -0.67
C GLY A 35 2.65 4.59 -1.14
N ALA A 36 1.72 4.28 -2.04
CA ALA A 36 1.56 2.93 -2.58
C ALA A 36 2.79 2.48 -3.37
N LYS A 37 3.38 3.35 -4.19
CA LYS A 37 4.61 3.06 -4.92
C LYS A 37 5.77 2.76 -3.97
N TYR A 38 5.88 3.53 -2.90
CA TYR A 38 6.88 3.26 -1.86
C TYR A 38 6.65 1.90 -1.21
N PHE A 39 5.42 1.61 -0.79
CA PHE A 39 5.07 0.33 -0.19
C PHE A 39 5.44 -0.84 -1.10
N VAL A 40 5.06 -0.78 -2.37
CA VAL A 40 5.35 -1.84 -3.35
C VAL A 40 6.86 -2.00 -3.55
N SER A 41 7.63 -0.91 -3.55
CA SER A 41 9.09 -1.00 -3.70
C SER A 41 9.72 -1.79 -2.55
N VAL A 42 9.28 -1.58 -1.32
CA VAL A 42 9.77 -2.32 -0.15
C VAL A 42 9.29 -3.77 -0.19
N LEU A 43 8.02 -3.98 -0.59
CA LEU A 43 7.47 -5.34 -0.74
C LEU A 43 8.27 -6.17 -1.73
N LYS A 44 8.64 -5.59 -2.85
CA LYS A 44 9.47 -6.25 -3.87
C LYS A 44 10.85 -6.61 -3.33
N LEU A 45 11.46 -5.74 -2.53
CA LEU A 45 12.74 -6.04 -1.87
C LEU A 45 12.61 -7.21 -0.90
N GLU A 46 11.55 -7.27 -0.11
CA GLU A 46 11.29 -8.40 0.78
C GLU A 46 11.12 -9.71 -0.01
N PHE A 47 10.43 -9.66 -1.14
CA PHE A 47 10.22 -10.84 -1.98
C PHE A 47 11.49 -11.30 -2.69
N GLU A 48 12.47 -10.42 -2.94
CA GLU A 48 13.76 -10.82 -3.50
C GLU A 48 14.52 -11.80 -2.60
N LEU A 49 14.29 -11.74 -1.29
CA LEU A 49 14.95 -12.60 -0.31
C LEU A 49 14.62 -14.09 -0.51
N PHE A 50 13.47 -14.40 -1.12
CA PHE A 50 13.04 -15.77 -1.38
C PHE A 50 12.56 -15.96 -2.82
N ARG A 51 13.13 -15.19 -3.72
CA ARG A 51 12.78 -15.22 -5.13
C ARG A 51 12.95 -16.61 -5.73
N ASP A 52 11.91 -17.07 -6.42
CA ASP A 52 11.92 -18.28 -7.24
C ASP A 52 12.03 -17.88 -8.73
N THR A 53 10.89 -17.65 -9.37
CA THR A 53 10.85 -17.22 -10.78
C THR A 53 10.80 -15.70 -10.93
N GLY A 54 10.56 -14.98 -9.84
CA GLY A 54 10.28 -13.55 -9.87
C GLY A 54 8.80 -13.22 -10.12
N ALA A 55 7.94 -14.22 -10.30
CA ALA A 55 6.53 -14.01 -10.60
C ALA A 55 5.78 -13.24 -9.50
N SER A 56 6.11 -13.48 -8.21
CA SER A 56 5.51 -12.74 -7.10
C SER A 56 5.85 -11.26 -7.13
N ILE A 57 7.02 -10.90 -7.69
CA ILE A 57 7.46 -9.52 -7.86
C ILE A 57 6.79 -8.93 -9.10
N GLU A 58 6.75 -9.69 -10.20
CA GLU A 58 6.21 -9.22 -11.48
C GLU A 58 4.70 -9.05 -11.46
N GLU A 59 3.98 -9.93 -10.76
CA GLU A 59 2.51 -9.94 -10.72
C GLU A 59 1.93 -9.00 -9.68
N VAL A 60 2.74 -8.36 -8.82
CA VAL A 60 2.23 -7.39 -7.87
C VAL A 60 1.74 -6.15 -8.61
N SER A 61 0.54 -5.71 -8.28
CA SER A 61 -0.15 -4.62 -8.96
C SER A 61 -0.84 -3.72 -7.94
N ILE A 62 -1.15 -2.49 -8.36
CA ILE A 62 -1.93 -1.56 -7.55
C ILE A 62 -3.14 -1.09 -8.35
N THR A 63 -4.25 -0.85 -7.69
CA THR A 63 -5.42 -0.23 -8.31
C THR A 63 -5.22 1.26 -8.45
N ASP A 64 -6.04 1.89 -9.31
CA ASP A 64 -6.24 3.34 -9.18
C ASP A 64 -6.99 3.63 -7.88
N PRO A 65 -6.87 4.86 -7.33
CA PRO A 65 -7.63 5.23 -6.14
C PRO A 65 -9.13 5.12 -6.36
N TYR A 66 -9.85 4.65 -5.35
CA TYR A 66 -11.30 4.54 -5.40
C TYR A 66 -11.90 4.76 -4.01
N PHE A 67 -13.22 5.00 -3.95
CA PHE A 67 -13.91 5.16 -2.68
C PHE A 67 -14.39 3.83 -2.12
N ILE A 68 -14.23 3.66 -0.80
CA ILE A 68 -14.88 2.61 -0.03
C ILE A 68 -15.69 3.25 1.09
N HIS A 69 -16.77 2.59 1.49
CA HIS A 69 -17.67 3.11 2.55
C HIS A 69 -18.10 4.57 2.32
N GLY A 70 -18.24 4.96 1.07
CA GLY A 70 -18.75 6.26 0.65
C GLY A 70 -17.76 7.40 0.61
N ASN A 71 -16.80 7.48 1.53
CA ASN A 71 -15.96 8.67 1.67
C ASN A 71 -14.47 8.39 1.95
N ILE A 72 -14.05 7.14 1.96
CA ILE A 72 -12.65 6.77 2.19
C ILE A 72 -11.99 6.46 0.86
N ARG A 73 -10.92 7.19 0.51
CA ARG A 73 -10.10 6.90 -0.68
C ARG A 73 -9.11 5.80 -0.35
N MET A 74 -8.99 4.84 -1.23
CA MET A 74 -8.14 3.67 -1.03
C MET A 74 -7.45 3.24 -2.31
N ILE A 75 -6.25 2.69 -2.17
CA ILE A 75 -5.56 1.93 -3.21
C ILE A 75 -5.38 0.51 -2.68
N LYS A 76 -5.65 -0.47 -3.52
CA LYS A 76 -5.46 -1.89 -3.20
C LYS A 76 -4.19 -2.40 -3.88
N VAL A 77 -3.38 -3.14 -3.12
CA VAL A 77 -2.24 -3.90 -3.66
C VAL A 77 -2.67 -5.35 -3.80
N TYR A 78 -2.45 -5.92 -4.98
CA TYR A 78 -2.91 -7.27 -5.28
C TYR A 78 -1.96 -7.98 -6.25
N TRP A 79 -2.17 -9.28 -6.41
CA TRP A 79 -1.41 -10.10 -7.36
C TRP A 79 -2.34 -10.63 -8.43
N GLU A 80 -2.01 -10.40 -9.68
CA GLU A 80 -2.77 -10.88 -10.83
C GLU A 80 -1.82 -11.08 -11.99
N GLY A 81 -1.96 -12.22 -12.69
CA GLY A 81 -1.15 -12.52 -13.84
C GLY A 81 -1.12 -14.01 -14.17
N PRO A 82 -0.41 -14.38 -15.26
CA PRO A 82 -0.43 -15.76 -15.78
C PRO A 82 0.24 -16.79 -14.86
N GLN A 83 1.06 -16.35 -13.91
CA GLN A 83 1.74 -17.26 -12.97
C GLN A 83 0.89 -17.59 -11.74
N HIS A 84 -0.29 -17.01 -11.61
CA HIS A 84 -1.25 -17.26 -10.53
C HIS A 84 -0.67 -17.10 -9.11
N ARG A 85 0.23 -16.13 -8.92
CA ARG A 85 0.92 -15.91 -7.64
C ARG A 85 -0.02 -15.54 -6.50
N ARG A 86 -1.20 -15.04 -6.82
CA ARG A 86 -2.25 -14.74 -5.84
C ARG A 86 -2.52 -15.91 -4.88
N SER A 87 -2.61 -17.13 -5.40
CA SER A 87 -2.83 -18.33 -4.60
C SER A 87 -1.60 -18.71 -3.76
N ILE A 88 -0.41 -18.51 -4.33
CA ILE A 88 0.87 -18.88 -3.69
C ILE A 88 1.26 -17.89 -2.61
N ILE A 89 0.95 -16.59 -2.79
CA ILE A 89 1.26 -15.55 -1.80
C ILE A 89 0.66 -15.87 -0.43
N HIS A 90 -0.58 -16.33 -0.38
CA HIS A 90 -1.22 -16.70 0.87
C HIS A 90 -0.44 -17.83 1.59
N ILE A 91 -0.06 -18.85 0.85
CA ILE A 91 0.69 -20.00 1.40
C ILE A 91 2.07 -19.55 1.89
N ASN A 92 2.76 -18.71 1.14
CA ASN A 92 4.07 -18.18 1.54
C ASN A 92 3.99 -17.31 2.79
N GLU A 93 2.94 -16.50 2.92
CA GLU A 93 2.79 -15.60 4.07
C GLU A 93 2.50 -16.36 5.37
N TRP A 94 1.60 -17.33 5.32
CA TRP A 94 1.09 -18.01 6.51
C TRP A 94 1.62 -19.42 6.71
N GLY A 95 2.22 -20.01 5.67
CA GLY A 95 2.62 -21.41 5.69
C GLY A 95 1.47 -22.36 5.33
N SER A 96 1.78 -23.63 5.27
CA SER A 96 0.81 -24.69 4.97
C SER A 96 1.05 -25.91 5.86
N VAL A 97 0.14 -26.89 5.79
CA VAL A 97 0.31 -28.16 6.52
C VAL A 97 1.59 -28.88 6.09
N ILE A 98 1.91 -28.83 4.79
CA ILE A 98 3.11 -29.47 4.23
C ILE A 98 4.37 -28.69 4.57
N ASN A 99 4.31 -27.36 4.49
CA ASN A 99 5.44 -26.49 4.78
C ASN A 99 4.99 -25.34 5.68
N PRO A 100 4.97 -25.51 7.00
CA PRO A 100 4.48 -24.48 7.93
C PRO A 100 5.39 -23.25 8.02
N ASN A 101 6.65 -23.35 7.59
CA ASN A 101 7.63 -22.24 7.66
C ASN A 101 8.33 -22.03 6.31
N PRO A 102 7.60 -21.60 5.25
CA PRO A 102 8.25 -21.29 3.98
C PRO A 102 9.15 -20.07 4.10
N ARG A 103 10.11 -19.94 3.18
CA ARG A 103 11.13 -18.87 3.21
C ARG A 103 10.50 -17.47 3.24
N GLY A 104 9.36 -17.30 2.58
CA GLY A 104 8.67 -16.01 2.49
C GLY A 104 7.67 -15.74 3.61
N LYS A 105 7.61 -16.60 4.64
CA LYS A 105 6.61 -16.46 5.71
C LYS A 105 6.71 -15.12 6.39
N GLY A 106 5.57 -14.42 6.47
CA GLY A 106 5.48 -13.12 7.13
C GLY A 106 6.08 -11.95 6.34
N ALA A 107 6.42 -12.12 5.05
CA ALA A 107 7.02 -11.06 4.23
C ALA A 107 6.09 -9.85 4.10
N ILE A 108 4.80 -10.07 3.89
CA ILE A 108 3.82 -8.98 3.79
C ILE A 108 3.71 -8.26 5.13
N ALA A 109 3.58 -9.01 6.23
CA ALA A 109 3.49 -8.44 7.57
C ALA A 109 4.74 -7.62 7.93
N ARG A 110 5.93 -8.11 7.57
CA ARG A 110 7.18 -7.35 7.76
C ARG A 110 7.19 -6.06 6.95
N THR A 111 6.78 -6.14 5.69
CA THR A 111 6.68 -4.96 4.82
C THR A 111 5.75 -3.91 5.43
N MET A 112 4.58 -4.33 5.91
CA MET A 112 3.62 -3.43 6.55
C MET A 112 4.23 -2.75 7.78
N ARG A 113 4.95 -3.50 8.61
CA ARG A 113 5.59 -2.96 9.81
C ARG A 113 6.71 -1.97 9.47
N ILE A 114 7.55 -2.31 8.49
CA ILE A 114 8.69 -1.47 8.06
C ILE A 114 8.19 -0.16 7.43
N THR A 115 7.15 -0.24 6.61
CA THR A 115 6.68 0.90 5.83
C THR A 115 5.72 1.80 6.57
N LYS A 116 5.17 1.38 7.70
CA LYS A 116 4.11 2.09 8.43
C LYS A 116 4.42 3.57 8.66
N GLU A 117 5.52 3.89 9.30
CA GLU A 117 5.89 5.29 9.59
C GLU A 117 6.35 6.05 8.34
N PRO A 118 7.25 5.50 7.49
CA PRO A 118 7.61 6.18 6.26
C PRO A 118 6.42 6.44 5.33
N TYR A 119 5.49 5.50 5.21
CA TYR A 119 4.28 5.67 4.41
C TYR A 119 3.44 6.84 4.92
N ARG A 120 3.19 6.87 6.22
CA ARG A 120 2.47 7.97 6.88
C ARG A 120 3.12 9.31 6.59
N GLN A 121 4.44 9.37 6.70
CA GLN A 121 5.20 10.60 6.49
C GLN A 121 5.14 11.06 5.03
N ILE A 122 5.22 10.13 4.08
CA ILE A 122 5.11 10.44 2.65
C ILE A 122 3.73 11.03 2.33
N VAL A 123 2.66 10.39 2.79
CA VAL A 123 1.29 10.85 2.55
C VAL A 123 1.06 12.22 3.19
N LYS A 124 1.46 12.37 4.44
CA LYS A 124 1.32 13.62 5.18
C LYS A 124 2.07 14.77 4.52
N ASN A 125 3.33 14.55 4.17
CA ASN A 125 4.16 15.58 3.53
C ASN A 125 3.59 16.00 2.18
N ASP A 126 3.12 15.05 1.40
CA ASP A 126 2.55 15.35 0.09
C ASP A 126 1.26 16.17 0.22
N LEU A 127 0.39 15.82 1.18
CA LEU A 127 -0.84 16.56 1.46
C LEU A 127 -0.54 17.96 2.01
N GLU A 128 0.44 18.09 2.91
CA GLU A 128 0.87 19.40 3.42
C GLU A 128 1.39 20.30 2.32
N GLY A 129 2.06 19.73 1.31
CA GLY A 129 2.49 20.45 0.12
C GLY A 129 1.34 21.12 -0.64
N GLY A 130 0.14 20.56 -0.57
CA GLY A 130 -1.06 21.12 -1.16
C GLY A 130 -1.54 22.42 -0.52
N LEU A 131 -1.05 22.75 0.68
CA LEU A 131 -1.39 24.00 1.40
C LEU A 131 -0.42 25.15 1.12
N ARG A 132 0.62 24.91 0.36
CA ARG A 132 1.66 25.90 0.05
C ARG A 132 1.40 26.65 -1.22
#